data_6726619adc3ef5c70e48b73e8e02fc11
#
_entry.id   6726619adc3ef5c70e48b73e8e02fc11
#
_cell.length_a   1.000
_cell.length_b   1.000
_cell.length_c   1.000
_cell.angle_alpha   90.00
_cell.angle_beta   90.00
_cell.angle_gamma   90.00
#
_symmetry.space_group_name_H-M   'P 1'
#
loop_
_entity.id
_entity.type
_entity.pdbx_description
1 polymer ?
#
loop_
_entity_poly.entity_id
_entity_poly.type
_entity_poly.pdbx_seq_one_letter_code
_entity_poly.pdbx_strand_id
1 'polypeptide(L)' 'MIKFNVKELMEKQNITRYRLQKITNWNYKRINSYYFNRVISINVNELETLCDIFGCKLSELIERK' A
#
# COMPACT_ATOMS: atom_id res chain seq x y z
N MET A 1 9.34 11.73 8.79
CA MET A 1 8.86 10.35 8.74
C MET A 1 7.83 10.20 7.64
N ILE A 2 7.90 9.12 6.90
CA ILE A 2 6.94 8.88 5.80
C ILE A 2 5.85 7.93 6.27
N LYS A 3 4.60 8.28 6.01
CA LYS A 3 3.46 7.45 6.33
C LYS A 3 2.83 6.96 5.03
N PHE A 4 2.52 5.67 4.96
CA PHE A 4 1.78 5.10 3.85
C PHE A 4 0.29 5.06 4.20
N ASN A 5 -0.54 5.55 3.30
CA ASN A 5 -2.00 5.58 3.52
C ASN A 5 -2.67 4.32 2.97
N VAL A 6 -1.93 3.21 2.89
CA VAL A 6 -2.43 1.97 2.33
C VAL A 6 -3.62 1.44 3.12
N LYS A 7 -3.52 1.44 4.45
CA LYS A 7 -4.61 0.96 5.31
C LYS A 7 -5.89 1.76 5.08
N GLU A 8 -5.76 3.09 5.06
CA GLU A 8 -6.91 3.99 4.88
C GLU A 8 -7.55 3.79 3.50
N LEU A 9 -6.72 3.65 2.46
CA LEU A 9 -7.22 3.43 1.11
C LEU A 9 -7.91 2.07 0.99
N MET A 10 -7.35 1.04 1.62
CA MET A 10 -7.96 -0.28 1.63
C MET A 10 -9.33 -0.26 2.30
N GLU A 11 -9.43 0.39 3.45
CA GLU A 11 -10.69 0.50 4.16
C GLU A 11 -11.72 1.29 3.36
N LYS A 12 -11.30 2.39 2.75
CA LYS A 12 -12.17 3.22 1.94
C LYS A 12 -12.74 2.47 0.75
N GLN A 13 -11.94 1.58 0.15
CA GLN A 13 -12.33 0.85 -1.04
C GLN A 13 -12.80 -0.59 -0.76
N ASN A 14 -12.89 -0.96 0.51
CA ASN A 14 -13.28 -2.32 0.91
C ASN A 14 -12.37 -3.41 0.34
N ILE A 15 -11.09 -3.13 0.29
CA ILE A 15 -10.09 -4.11 -0.16
C ILE A 15 -9.43 -4.72 1.06
N THR A 16 -9.52 -6.05 1.19
CA THR A 16 -8.89 -6.77 2.28
C THR A 16 -7.43 -7.07 1.96
N ARG A 17 -6.63 -7.38 2.99
CA ARG A 17 -5.24 -7.76 2.77
C ARG A 17 -5.16 -9.03 1.93
N TYR A 18 -6.09 -9.97 2.13
CA TYR A 18 -6.16 -11.19 1.33
C TYR A 18 -6.35 -10.85 -0.15
N ARG A 19 -7.29 -9.95 -0.44
CA ARG A 19 -7.55 -9.54 -1.81
C ARG A 19 -6.34 -8.83 -2.43
N LEU A 20 -5.70 -7.96 -1.65
CA LEU A 20 -4.51 -7.26 -2.11
C LEU A 20 -3.39 -8.26 -2.43
N GLN A 21 -3.23 -9.27 -1.58
CA GLN A 21 -2.25 -10.33 -1.82
C GLN A 21 -2.55 -11.08 -3.12
N LYS A 22 -3.81 -11.36 -3.42
CA LYS A 22 -4.20 -12.02 -4.66
C LYS A 22 -3.92 -11.15 -5.89
N ILE A 23 -4.17 -9.86 -5.79
CA ILE A 23 -3.95 -8.93 -6.90
C ILE A 23 -2.46 -8.75 -7.18
N THR A 24 -1.66 -8.55 -6.14
CA THR A 24 -0.23 -8.25 -6.26
C THR A 24 0.65 -9.49 -6.35
N ASN A 25 0.17 -10.60 -5.82
CA ASN A 25 0.94 -11.83 -5.66
C ASN A 25 2.16 -11.63 -4.73
N TRP A 26 2.11 -10.62 -3.88
CA TRP A 26 3.14 -10.41 -2.86
C TRP A 26 2.87 -11.33 -1.68
N ASN A 27 3.90 -11.56 -0.83
CA ASN A 27 3.66 -12.32 0.40
C ASN A 27 3.01 -11.41 1.46
N TYR A 28 2.38 -12.03 2.44
CA TYR A 28 1.67 -11.28 3.50
C TYR A 28 2.61 -10.39 4.31
N LYS A 29 3.84 -10.80 4.46
CA LYS A 29 4.82 -9.98 5.18
C LYS A 29 4.98 -8.62 4.51
N ARG A 30 5.05 -8.60 3.19
CA ARG A 30 5.18 -7.34 2.43
C ARG A 30 3.92 -6.50 2.57
N ILE A 31 2.76 -7.13 2.44
CA ILE A 31 1.49 -6.42 2.56
C ILE A 31 1.31 -5.84 3.95
N ASN A 32 1.64 -6.61 4.98
CA ASN A 32 1.57 -6.13 6.36
C ASN A 32 2.52 -4.97 6.62
N SER A 33 3.69 -4.97 5.97
CA SER A 33 4.62 -3.85 6.09
C SER A 33 3.98 -2.54 5.65
N TYR A 34 3.29 -2.56 4.52
CA TYR A 34 2.58 -1.37 4.04
C TYR A 34 1.37 -1.05 4.90
N TYR A 35 0.61 -2.06 5.28
CA TYR A 35 -0.62 -1.88 6.06
C TYR A 35 -0.33 -1.25 7.43
N PHE A 36 0.73 -1.69 8.09
CA PHE A 36 1.08 -1.22 9.42
C PHE A 36 2.18 -0.14 9.44
N ASN A 37 2.52 0.41 8.29
CA ASN A 37 3.55 1.46 8.17
C ASN A 37 4.92 1.01 8.70
N ARG A 38 5.34 -0.20 8.35
CA ARG A 38 6.62 -0.77 8.78
C ARG A 38 7.60 -0.93 7.64
N VAL A 39 7.39 -0.21 6.54
CA VAL A 39 8.25 -0.31 5.37
C VAL A 39 9.60 0.33 5.67
N ILE A 40 10.67 -0.44 5.50
CA ILE A 40 12.03 0.03 5.75
C ILE A 40 12.64 0.59 4.47
N SER A 41 12.41 -0.08 3.35
CA SER A 41 12.93 0.36 2.07
C SER A 41 11.78 0.56 1.08
N ILE A 42 11.92 1.58 0.24
CA ILE A 42 10.89 1.95 -0.72
C ILE A 42 11.25 1.38 -2.09
N ASN A 43 10.29 0.69 -2.70
CA ASN A 43 10.42 0.19 -4.06
C ASN A 43 9.43 0.94 -4.94
N VAL A 44 9.95 1.71 -5.89
CA VAL A 44 9.12 2.55 -6.76
C VAL A 44 8.10 1.74 -7.55
N ASN A 45 8.50 0.57 -8.04
CA ASN A 45 7.59 -0.29 -8.80
C ASN A 45 6.41 -0.75 -7.95
N GLU A 46 6.65 -1.05 -6.68
CA GLU A 46 5.58 -1.43 -5.76
C GLU A 46 4.64 -0.26 -5.49
N LEU A 47 5.18 0.94 -5.36
CA LEU A 47 4.37 2.13 -5.16
C LEU A 47 3.48 2.39 -6.36
N GLU A 48 4.02 2.26 -7.57
CA GLU A 48 3.24 2.40 -8.79
C GLU A 48 2.12 1.37 -8.86
N THR A 49 2.42 0.12 -8.49
CA THR A 49 1.42 -0.94 -8.45
C THR A 49 0.29 -0.60 -7.49
N LEU A 50 0.62 -0.11 -6.29
CA LEU A 50 -0.39 0.28 -5.32
C LEU A 50 -1.23 1.45 -5.81
N CYS A 51 -0.60 2.44 -6.45
CA CYS A 51 -1.34 3.56 -7.03
C CYS A 51 -2.33 3.09 -8.10
N ASP A 52 -1.92 2.15 -8.94
CA ASP A 52 -2.80 1.60 -9.96
C ASP A 52 -3.97 0.84 -9.35
N ILE A 53 -3.71 0.05 -8.32
CA ILE A 53 -4.75 -0.73 -7.66
C ILE A 53 -5.79 0.18 -7.01
N PHE A 54 -5.33 1.21 -6.30
CA PHE A 54 -6.21 2.12 -5.57
C PHE A 54 -6.75 3.25 -6.45
N GLY A 55 -6.22 3.42 -7.65
CA GLY A 55 -6.61 4.51 -8.53
C GLY A 55 -6.29 5.88 -7.95
N CYS A 56 -5.18 6.00 -7.25
CA CYS A 56 -4.79 7.25 -6.59
C CYS A 56 -3.43 7.73 -7.09
N LYS A 57 -3.11 8.97 -6.75
CA LYS A 57 -1.81 9.54 -7.05
C LYS A 57 -0.81 9.16 -5.96
N LEU A 58 0.48 9.24 -6.27
CA LEU A 58 1.52 8.95 -5.30
C LEU A 58 1.40 9.86 -4.06
N SER A 59 1.03 11.11 -4.26
CA SER A 59 0.84 12.06 -3.15
C SER A 59 -0.31 11.67 -2.22
N GLU A 60 -1.24 10.87 -2.72
CA GLU A 60 -2.35 10.35 -1.89
C GLU A 60 -1.95 9.07 -1.17
N LEU A 61 -1.01 8.32 -1.73
CA LEU A 61 -0.54 7.08 -1.15
C LEU A 61 0.46 7.31 -0.02
N ILE A 62 1.34 8.28 -0.19
CA ILE A 62 2.43 8.57 0.75
C ILE A 62 2.22 9.96 1.36
N GLU A 63 2.40 10.03 2.67
CA GLU A 63 2.27 11.27 3.41
C GLU A 63 3.52 11.49 4.22
N ARG A 64 4.04 12.71 4.20
CA ARG A 64 5.20 13.06 5.02
C ARG A 64 4.72 13.71 6.30
N LYS A 65 5.17 13.16 7.43
CA LYS A 65 4.83 13.71 8.75
C LYS A 65 6.08 14.13 9.50
#